data_dd2e6a0840abd131920ab505be14db23
#
_entry.id   dd2e6a0840abd131920ab505be14db23
#
_cell.length_a   1.000
_cell.length_b   1.000
_cell.length_c   1.000
_cell.angle_alpha   90.00
_cell.angle_beta   90.00
_cell.angle_gamma   90.00
#
_symmetry.space_group_name_H-M   'P 1'
#
loop_
_entity.id
_entity.type
_entity.pdbx_description
1 polymer ?
#
loop_
_entity_poly.entity_id
_entity_poly.type
_entity_poly.pdbx_seq_one_letter_code
_entity_poly.pdbx_strand_id
1 'polypeptide(L)'
;HRWLNQLLASYRISHRKPNRKFKVPRAVLMQRLEIFWIVTAKLRTMVMLHFGYDPTFKNIDQSPFHQNEAGSKEWGTLALVGQHTVPLIENHAATRERWSLNTLTDSVEEQISDDNMPGFEIMFKAEGKQVEAKLQAYVLKKKILGMRVTVVTGPSGSYRENDILNFLEKHLPPWGPGRRWEIFLLDAYAPGLTDNVQRFGWLRGYLIFTHGGGASMVCQTNDTDLHQWTRKRFIDKQTALLLREARTMGGGLVEATREENIDLMIEVMQDPALHKQASKGYKYTGTNVALDGSEDWRICREAGDFWQE
;
A
#
# COMPACT_ATOMS: atom_id res chain seq x y z
N HIS A 1 21.95 6.59 -28.13
CA HIS A 1 20.72 6.54 -27.33
C HIS A 1 19.99 7.89 -27.25
N ARG A 2 20.70 9.06 -27.27
CA ARG A 2 20.06 10.40 -27.15
C ARG A 2 19.10 10.70 -28.31
N TRP A 3 19.51 10.40 -29.55
CA TRP A 3 18.66 10.58 -30.73
C TRP A 3 17.40 9.68 -30.72
N LEU A 4 17.53 8.44 -30.22
CA LEU A 4 16.40 7.51 -30.10
C LEU A 4 15.37 8.04 -29.09
N ASN A 5 15.81 8.54 -27.95
CA ASN A 5 14.92 9.15 -26.95
C ASN A 5 14.25 10.42 -27.48
N GLN A 6 14.96 11.24 -28.28
CA GLN A 6 14.38 12.40 -28.94
C GLN A 6 13.34 12.00 -30.01
N LEU A 7 13.65 10.96 -30.80
CA LEU A 7 12.74 10.41 -31.78
C LEU A 7 11.48 9.85 -31.11
N LEU A 8 11.64 9.03 -30.06
CA LEU A 8 10.51 8.49 -29.31
C LEU A 8 9.65 9.60 -28.70
N ALA A 9 10.28 10.64 -28.16
CA ALA A 9 9.57 11.80 -27.60
C ALA A 9 8.79 12.57 -28.68
N SER A 10 9.35 12.74 -29.90
CA SER A 10 8.67 13.42 -31.00
C SER A 10 7.43 12.66 -31.48
N TYR A 11 7.42 11.33 -31.35
CA TYR A 11 6.24 10.50 -31.63
C TYR A 11 5.37 10.26 -30.40
N ARG A 12 5.62 10.94 -29.28
CA ARG A 12 4.94 10.74 -27.99
C ARG A 12 5.02 9.29 -27.48
N ILE A 13 6.06 8.55 -27.86
CA ILE A 13 6.32 7.19 -27.40
C ILE A 13 7.25 7.28 -26.19
N SER A 14 6.79 6.81 -25.06
CA SER A 14 7.62 6.71 -23.85
C SER A 14 8.16 5.28 -23.68
N HIS A 15 9.43 5.17 -23.28
CA HIS A 15 9.94 3.90 -22.76
C HIS A 15 9.14 3.55 -21.51
N ARG A 16 8.27 2.57 -21.62
CA ARG A 16 7.57 2.00 -20.45
C ARG A 16 8.19 0.65 -20.15
N LYS A 17 8.45 0.38 -18.87
CA LYS A 17 8.66 -1.01 -18.44
C LYS A 17 7.39 -1.77 -18.85
N PRO A 18 7.52 -3.02 -19.39
CA PRO A 18 6.33 -3.80 -19.69
C PRO A 18 5.48 -3.88 -18.43
N ASN A 19 4.22 -3.52 -18.55
CA ASN A 19 3.26 -3.68 -17.48
C ASN A 19 3.28 -5.14 -17.02
N ARG A 20 3.15 -5.37 -15.71
CA ARG A 20 3.06 -6.74 -15.18
C ARG A 20 2.00 -7.48 -15.97
N LYS A 21 2.35 -8.62 -16.55
CA LYS A 21 1.37 -9.49 -17.20
C LYS A 21 0.31 -9.86 -16.17
N PHE A 22 -0.95 -9.77 -16.54
CA PHE A 22 -2.02 -10.29 -15.70
C PHE A 22 -1.74 -11.75 -15.37
N LYS A 23 -1.88 -12.11 -14.09
CA LYS A 23 -1.65 -13.49 -13.61
C LYS A 23 -2.72 -14.47 -14.10
N VAL A 24 -3.81 -13.96 -14.66
CA VAL A 24 -4.97 -14.74 -15.13
C VAL A 24 -5.33 -14.31 -16.55
N PRO A 25 -5.94 -15.19 -17.37
CA PRO A 25 -6.45 -14.83 -18.67
C PRO A 25 -7.46 -13.67 -18.61
N ARG A 26 -7.51 -12.85 -19.69
CA ARG A 26 -8.38 -11.66 -19.76
C ARG A 26 -9.84 -11.98 -19.42
N ALA A 27 -10.40 -13.04 -20.01
CA ALA A 27 -11.80 -13.43 -19.76
C ALA A 27 -12.07 -13.74 -18.27
N VAL A 28 -11.13 -14.41 -17.60
CA VAL A 28 -11.25 -14.71 -16.17
C VAL A 28 -11.11 -13.43 -15.32
N LEU A 29 -10.23 -12.52 -15.72
CA LEU A 29 -10.10 -11.21 -15.06
C LEU A 29 -11.41 -10.43 -15.17
N MET A 30 -11.99 -10.36 -16.35
CA MET A 30 -13.27 -9.66 -16.61
C MET A 30 -14.38 -10.19 -15.71
N GLN A 31 -14.58 -11.50 -15.68
CA GLN A 31 -15.60 -12.12 -14.84
C GLN A 31 -15.39 -11.76 -13.35
N ARG A 32 -14.13 -11.74 -12.88
CA ARG A 32 -13.81 -11.38 -11.50
C ARG A 32 -14.10 -9.92 -11.19
N LEU A 33 -13.80 -9.02 -12.14
CA LEU A 33 -14.10 -7.59 -12.02
C LEU A 33 -15.61 -7.34 -11.99
N GLU A 34 -16.36 -7.96 -12.89
CA GLU A 34 -17.81 -7.88 -12.91
C GLU A 34 -18.42 -8.34 -11.57
N ILE A 35 -18.02 -9.50 -11.08
CA ILE A 35 -18.46 -10.00 -9.77
C ILE A 35 -18.09 -9.00 -8.66
N PHE A 36 -16.88 -8.46 -8.69
CA PHE A 36 -16.42 -7.50 -7.69
C PHE A 36 -17.33 -6.25 -7.65
N TRP A 37 -17.59 -5.63 -8.80
CA TRP A 37 -18.44 -4.44 -8.85
C TRP A 37 -19.90 -4.71 -8.50
N ILE A 38 -20.47 -5.83 -9.00
CA ILE A 38 -21.84 -6.24 -8.65
C ILE A 38 -21.98 -6.46 -7.14
N VAL A 39 -21.04 -7.18 -6.53
CA VAL A 39 -21.10 -7.46 -5.09
C VAL A 39 -20.88 -6.19 -4.28
N THR A 40 -19.94 -5.34 -4.67
CA THR A 40 -19.70 -4.04 -4.02
C THR A 40 -20.96 -3.17 -4.07
N ALA A 41 -21.59 -3.03 -5.23
CA ALA A 41 -22.83 -2.27 -5.40
C ALA A 41 -23.98 -2.86 -4.56
N LYS A 42 -24.14 -4.18 -4.53
CA LYS A 42 -25.15 -4.86 -3.70
C LYS A 42 -24.92 -4.65 -2.22
N LEU A 43 -23.69 -4.75 -1.73
CA LEU A 43 -23.37 -4.48 -0.32
C LEU A 43 -23.68 -3.05 0.08
N ARG A 44 -23.33 -2.06 -0.76
CA ARG A 44 -23.67 -0.66 -0.54
C ARG A 44 -25.20 -0.47 -0.48
N THR A 45 -25.90 -0.97 -1.50
CA THR A 45 -27.36 -0.87 -1.56
C THR A 45 -28.01 -1.52 -0.35
N MET A 46 -27.52 -2.67 0.10
CA MET A 46 -28.03 -3.35 1.30
C MET A 46 -27.85 -2.47 2.55
N VAL A 47 -26.70 -1.87 2.75
CA VAL A 47 -26.45 -0.97 3.89
C VAL A 47 -27.33 0.27 3.79
N MET A 48 -27.46 0.87 2.60
CA MET A 48 -28.33 2.03 2.38
C MET A 48 -29.80 1.73 2.69
N LEU A 49 -30.30 0.58 2.24
CA LEU A 49 -31.71 0.20 2.46
C LEU A 49 -32.01 -0.12 3.93
N HIS A 50 -31.06 -0.78 4.62
CA HIS A 50 -31.30 -1.19 6.01
C HIS A 50 -30.98 -0.10 7.04
N PHE A 51 -30.00 0.75 6.76
CA PHE A 51 -29.46 1.71 7.73
C PHE A 51 -29.60 3.17 7.31
N GLY A 52 -30.03 3.46 6.07
CA GLY A 52 -30.30 4.82 5.60
C GLY A 52 -29.05 5.66 5.28
N TYR A 53 -27.87 5.06 5.09
CA TYR A 53 -26.64 5.76 4.72
C TYR A 53 -25.79 4.95 3.74
N ASP A 54 -24.99 5.62 2.93
CA ASP A 54 -23.98 4.99 2.07
C ASP A 54 -22.74 4.63 2.92
N PRO A 55 -22.31 3.35 2.94
CA PRO A 55 -21.18 2.94 3.77
C PRO A 55 -19.87 3.47 3.21
N THR A 56 -18.95 3.76 4.11
CA THR A 56 -17.55 4.00 3.75
C THR A 56 -16.82 2.69 3.50
N PHE A 57 -15.68 2.78 2.82
CA PHE A 57 -14.82 1.64 2.54
C PHE A 57 -13.51 1.79 3.27
N LYS A 58 -13.01 0.66 3.76
CA LYS A 58 -11.63 0.53 4.23
C LYS A 58 -10.92 -0.54 3.43
N ASN A 59 -9.63 -0.35 3.25
CA ASN A 59 -8.78 -1.33 2.58
C ASN A 59 -7.51 -1.53 3.39
N ILE A 60 -7.14 -2.79 3.57
CA ILE A 60 -5.84 -3.18 4.13
C ILE A 60 -5.06 -3.92 3.06
N ASP A 61 -3.80 -3.59 2.95
CA ASP A 61 -2.89 -4.29 2.06
C ASP A 61 -1.44 -4.20 2.50
N GLN A 62 -0.66 -5.18 2.08
CA GLN A 62 0.74 -5.36 2.44
C GLN A 62 1.64 -5.09 1.26
N SER A 63 2.62 -4.23 1.44
CA SER A 63 3.66 -3.99 0.45
C SER A 63 5.03 -4.40 0.99
N PRO A 64 5.78 -5.26 0.27
CA PRO A 64 7.14 -5.61 0.66
C PRO A 64 8.12 -4.48 0.31
N PHE A 65 9.08 -4.23 1.21
CA PHE A 65 10.18 -3.32 1.03
C PHE A 65 11.50 -4.03 1.31
N HIS A 66 12.58 -3.52 0.74
CA HIS A 66 13.93 -3.95 1.09
C HIS A 66 14.56 -2.99 2.07
N GLN A 67 15.52 -3.49 2.89
CA GLN A 67 16.26 -2.67 3.84
C GLN A 67 16.95 -1.49 3.15
N ASN A 68 17.52 -1.74 1.95
CA ASN A 68 18.05 -0.73 1.05
C ASN A 68 17.27 -0.78 -0.28
N GLU A 69 16.11 -0.18 -0.32
CA GLU A 69 15.25 -0.16 -1.51
C GLU A 69 15.92 0.63 -2.66
N ALA A 70 16.62 1.71 -2.33
CA ALA A 70 17.33 2.55 -3.30
C ALA A 70 18.44 1.81 -4.06
N GLY A 71 19.03 0.77 -3.48
CA GLY A 71 20.06 -0.08 -4.11
C GLY A 71 19.51 -1.36 -4.73
N SER A 72 18.20 -1.57 -4.79
CA SER A 72 17.64 -2.79 -5.35
C SER A 72 17.75 -2.80 -6.88
N LYS A 73 17.95 -4.00 -7.47
CA LYS A 73 18.06 -4.18 -8.94
C LYS A 73 16.82 -3.69 -9.70
N GLU A 74 15.69 -3.60 -9.04
CA GLU A 74 14.44 -3.16 -9.67
C GLU A 74 14.45 -1.67 -10.01
N TRP A 75 15.28 -0.87 -9.32
CA TRP A 75 15.29 0.59 -9.40
C TRP A 75 16.57 1.18 -10.01
N GLY A 76 17.53 0.34 -10.33
CA GLY A 76 18.81 0.76 -10.89
C GLY A 76 19.81 1.19 -9.82
N THR A 77 20.93 1.75 -10.28
CA THR A 77 22.03 2.20 -9.42
C THR A 77 22.17 3.72 -9.47
N LEU A 78 22.57 4.31 -8.36
CA LEU A 78 22.89 5.73 -8.29
C LEU A 78 24.34 5.93 -8.78
N ALA A 79 24.49 6.81 -9.75
CA ALA A 79 25.79 7.22 -10.27
C ALA A 79 25.90 8.74 -10.29
N LEU A 80 27.07 9.25 -10.04
CA LEU A 80 27.36 10.66 -10.33
C LEU A 80 27.26 10.90 -11.85
N VAL A 81 26.63 12.01 -12.23
CA VAL A 81 26.54 12.39 -13.64
C VAL A 81 27.95 12.46 -14.25
N GLY A 82 28.18 11.66 -15.29
CA GLY A 82 29.50 11.57 -15.96
C GLY A 82 30.33 10.35 -15.59
N GLN A 83 29.92 9.51 -14.67
CA GLN A 83 30.59 8.22 -14.45
C GLN A 83 30.17 7.19 -15.49
N HIS A 84 31.12 6.71 -16.27
CA HIS A 84 30.89 5.68 -17.29
C HIS A 84 30.79 4.26 -16.72
N THR A 85 31.34 4.01 -15.55
CA THR A 85 31.31 2.72 -14.87
C THR A 85 31.05 2.97 -13.39
N VAL A 86 29.93 2.48 -12.88
CA VAL A 86 29.62 2.52 -11.47
C VAL A 86 29.87 1.13 -10.92
N PRO A 87 30.87 0.93 -10.08
CA PRO A 87 31.04 -0.34 -9.40
C PRO A 87 29.84 -0.51 -8.48
N LEU A 88 28.96 -1.44 -8.84
CA LEU A 88 27.90 -1.93 -7.95
C LEU A 88 28.60 -2.77 -6.88
N ILE A 89 28.91 -2.17 -5.76
CA ILE A 89 29.18 -2.92 -4.55
C ILE A 89 27.82 -3.26 -3.96
N GLU A 90 27.18 -4.30 -4.54
CA GLU A 90 25.94 -4.83 -3.97
C GLU A 90 26.27 -5.48 -2.63
N ASN A 91 25.78 -4.90 -1.54
CA ASN A 91 25.65 -5.69 -0.34
C ASN A 91 24.42 -6.59 -0.51
N HIS A 92 24.67 -7.79 -1.02
CA HIS A 92 23.63 -8.79 -1.25
C HIS A 92 22.86 -9.18 0.02
N ALA A 93 23.41 -8.92 1.20
CA ALA A 93 22.76 -9.18 2.47
C ALA A 93 21.65 -8.15 2.75
N ALA A 94 21.96 -6.85 2.62
CA ALA A 94 20.97 -5.78 2.89
C ALA A 94 19.87 -5.69 1.84
N THR A 95 20.16 -6.03 0.56
CA THR A 95 19.12 -6.15 -0.47
C THR A 95 18.24 -7.38 -0.29
N ARG A 96 18.65 -8.37 0.52
CA ARG A 96 17.85 -9.56 0.87
C ARG A 96 17.03 -9.36 2.12
N GLU A 97 17.39 -8.42 3.02
CA GLU A 97 16.56 -8.11 4.16
C GLU A 97 15.29 -7.41 3.69
N ARG A 98 14.16 -8.08 3.89
CA ARG A 98 12.83 -7.57 3.56
C ARG A 98 12.08 -7.25 4.83
N TRP A 99 11.28 -6.21 4.73
CA TRP A 99 10.25 -5.88 5.69
C TRP A 99 8.95 -5.61 4.96
N SER A 100 7.85 -5.65 5.65
CA SER A 100 6.52 -5.41 5.06
C SER A 100 5.89 -4.20 5.69
N LEU A 101 5.30 -3.36 4.85
CA LEU A 101 4.41 -2.28 5.25
C LEU A 101 2.97 -2.76 5.11
N ASN A 102 2.20 -2.71 6.18
CA ASN A 102 0.77 -2.95 6.17
C ASN A 102 0.05 -1.61 6.34
N THR A 103 -0.80 -1.25 5.40
CA THR A 103 -1.49 0.04 5.37
C THR A 103 -3.00 -0.15 5.45
N LEU A 104 -3.63 0.63 6.31
CA LEU A 104 -5.09 0.76 6.38
C LEU A 104 -5.48 2.10 5.77
N THR A 105 -6.29 2.10 4.73
CA THR A 105 -6.83 3.31 4.10
C THR A 105 -8.34 3.39 4.24
N ASP A 106 -8.87 4.60 4.07
CA ASP A 106 -10.29 4.92 4.12
C ASP A 106 -10.71 5.62 2.82
N SER A 107 -11.96 5.39 2.38
CA SER A 107 -12.53 6.04 1.20
C SER A 107 -13.01 7.47 1.44
N VAL A 108 -13.03 7.93 2.67
CA VAL A 108 -13.50 9.28 3.02
C VAL A 108 -12.48 10.31 2.59
N GLU A 109 -12.95 11.30 1.82
CA GLU A 109 -12.11 12.43 1.37
C GLU A 109 -11.94 13.53 2.44
N GLU A 110 -12.56 13.36 3.59
CA GLU A 110 -12.56 14.39 4.63
C GLU A 110 -11.15 14.76 5.08
N GLN A 111 -11.02 16.06 5.37
CA GLN A 111 -9.77 16.65 5.86
C GLN A 111 -9.17 15.79 6.95
N ILE A 112 -7.92 15.43 6.74
CA ILE A 112 -7.15 14.69 7.71
C ILE A 112 -7.11 15.53 8.98
N SER A 113 -7.91 15.14 9.96
CA SER A 113 -7.63 15.50 11.33
C SER A 113 -6.54 14.56 11.84
N ASP A 114 -5.76 15.02 12.81
CA ASP A 114 -4.75 14.19 13.46
C ASP A 114 -5.32 12.85 13.98
N ASP A 115 -6.63 12.76 14.16
CA ASP A 115 -7.36 11.56 14.62
C ASP A 115 -7.73 10.57 13.51
N ASN A 116 -7.68 10.98 12.23
CA ASN A 116 -8.14 10.18 11.07
C ASN A 116 -7.00 9.75 10.13
N MET A 117 -5.76 9.91 10.52
CA MET A 117 -4.65 9.40 9.72
C MET A 117 -4.70 7.88 9.57
N PRO A 118 -4.45 7.34 8.36
CA PRO A 118 -4.43 5.91 8.17
C PRO A 118 -3.40 5.28 9.10
N GLY A 119 -3.81 4.20 9.74
CA GLY A 119 -2.90 3.39 10.52
C GLY A 119 -1.97 2.60 9.60
N PHE A 120 -0.72 2.48 9.99
CA PHE A 120 0.18 1.55 9.33
C PHE A 120 1.06 0.79 10.33
N GLU A 121 1.48 -0.38 9.93
CA GLU A 121 2.36 -1.22 10.69
C GLU A 121 3.55 -1.65 9.84
N ILE A 122 4.73 -1.61 10.42
CA ILE A 122 5.94 -2.10 9.80
C ILE A 122 6.31 -3.43 10.46
N MET A 123 6.43 -4.49 9.65
CA MET A 123 6.91 -5.78 10.11
C MET A 123 8.32 -6.04 9.59
N PHE A 124 9.29 -6.04 10.50
CA PHE A 124 10.65 -6.44 10.16
C PHE A 124 10.85 -7.95 10.30
N LYS A 125 11.67 -8.51 9.42
CA LYS A 125 12.16 -9.86 9.62
C LYS A 125 13.17 -9.85 10.77
N ALA A 126 12.78 -10.40 11.90
CA ALA A 126 13.65 -10.57 13.05
C ALA A 126 13.11 -11.67 13.96
N GLU A 127 14.01 -12.30 14.69
CA GLU A 127 13.68 -13.25 15.74
C GLU A 127 13.99 -12.62 17.11
N GLY A 128 13.06 -12.78 18.02
CA GLY A 128 13.22 -12.35 19.42
C GLY A 128 12.49 -11.06 19.79
N LYS A 129 11.82 -11.12 20.93
CA LYS A 129 10.99 -10.03 21.48
C LYS A 129 11.79 -8.77 21.84
N GLN A 130 13.10 -8.86 22.04
CA GLN A 130 13.93 -7.71 22.41
C GLN A 130 14.06 -6.69 21.26
N VAL A 131 14.19 -7.17 20.01
CA VAL A 131 14.28 -6.29 18.83
C VAL A 131 12.97 -5.54 18.65
N GLU A 132 11.86 -6.24 18.77
CA GLU A 132 10.53 -5.64 18.67
C GLU A 132 10.32 -4.57 19.75
N ALA A 133 10.60 -4.90 21.02
CA ALA A 133 10.46 -3.97 22.13
C ALA A 133 11.32 -2.70 21.94
N LYS A 134 12.54 -2.84 21.42
CA LYS A 134 13.43 -1.71 21.12
C LYS A 134 12.82 -0.80 20.04
N LEU A 135 12.33 -1.38 18.95
CA LEU A 135 11.75 -0.62 17.85
C LEU A 135 10.42 0.03 18.24
N GLN A 136 9.58 -0.65 19.02
CA GLN A 136 8.34 -0.07 19.57
C GLN A 136 8.66 1.10 20.50
N ALA A 137 9.63 0.95 21.41
CA ALA A 137 10.08 2.05 22.28
C ALA A 137 10.64 3.23 21.47
N TYR A 138 11.31 2.97 20.35
CA TYR A 138 11.78 4.00 19.44
C TYR A 138 10.62 4.80 18.83
N VAL A 139 9.59 4.13 18.29
CA VAL A 139 8.40 4.77 17.73
C VAL A 139 7.65 5.58 18.79
N LEU A 140 7.47 5.03 20.00
CA LEU A 140 6.79 5.72 21.10
C LEU A 140 7.49 7.03 21.52
N LYS A 141 8.83 7.08 21.45
CA LYS A 141 9.59 8.30 21.74
C LYS A 141 9.38 9.41 20.72
N LYS A 142 8.98 9.09 19.49
CA LYS A 142 8.78 10.08 18.44
C LYS A 142 7.55 10.98 18.66
N LYS A 143 6.64 10.62 19.58
CA LYS A 143 5.41 11.39 19.89
C LYS A 143 4.68 11.85 18.62
N ILE A 144 4.48 10.91 17.69
CA ILE A 144 3.82 11.21 16.43
C ILE A 144 2.35 11.45 16.74
N LEU A 145 1.93 12.71 16.67
CA LEU A 145 0.56 13.11 16.90
C LEU A 145 -0.32 12.57 15.76
N GLY A 146 -1.45 11.98 16.12
CA GLY A 146 -2.50 11.58 15.19
C GLY A 146 -2.23 10.37 14.31
N MET A 147 -1.02 9.82 14.31
CA MET A 147 -0.66 8.69 13.47
C MET A 147 -0.59 7.40 14.29
N ARG A 148 -1.34 6.38 13.88
CA ARG A 148 -1.26 5.04 14.49
C ARG A 148 -0.14 4.23 13.82
N VAL A 149 1.06 4.40 14.31
CA VAL A 149 2.22 3.64 13.83
C VAL A 149 2.52 2.51 14.80
N THR A 150 2.59 1.29 14.28
CA THR A 150 3.04 0.13 15.03
C THR A 150 4.22 -0.53 14.33
N VAL A 151 5.08 -1.17 15.12
CA VAL A 151 6.21 -1.95 14.61
C VAL A 151 6.17 -3.31 15.27
N VAL A 152 6.27 -4.35 14.46
CA VAL A 152 6.28 -5.73 14.89
C VAL A 152 7.45 -6.47 14.24
N THR A 153 7.77 -7.64 14.75
CA THR A 153 8.78 -8.52 14.17
C THR A 153 8.21 -9.91 13.91
N GLY A 154 8.68 -10.53 12.85
CA GLY A 154 8.29 -11.89 12.52
C GLY A 154 9.41 -12.65 11.80
N PRO A 155 9.46 -13.98 11.89
CA PRO A 155 10.55 -14.78 11.35
C PRO A 155 10.66 -14.72 9.83
N SER A 156 9.56 -14.44 9.14
CA SER A 156 9.52 -14.32 7.67
C SER A 156 9.38 -12.88 7.18
N GLY A 157 9.05 -11.92 8.06
CA GLY A 157 8.66 -10.57 7.66
C GLY A 157 7.33 -10.53 6.88
N SER A 158 6.52 -11.60 6.96
CA SER A 158 5.20 -11.72 6.32
C SER A 158 4.13 -11.93 7.37
N TYR A 159 2.97 -11.32 7.19
CA TYR A 159 1.85 -11.39 8.12
C TYR A 159 1.19 -12.78 8.10
N ARG A 160 0.86 -13.28 9.28
CA ARG A 160 0.03 -14.45 9.51
C ARG A 160 -1.34 -14.00 10.02
N GLU A 161 -2.28 -14.92 10.17
CA GLU A 161 -3.63 -14.62 10.68
C GLU A 161 -3.60 -13.81 11.98
N ASN A 162 -2.83 -14.26 12.98
CA ASN A 162 -2.72 -13.56 14.25
C ASN A 162 -2.14 -12.15 14.12
N ASP A 163 -1.21 -11.94 13.20
CA ASP A 163 -0.62 -10.63 12.93
C ASP A 163 -1.68 -9.69 12.33
N ILE A 164 -2.51 -10.22 11.42
CA ILE A 164 -3.64 -9.48 10.83
C ILE A 164 -4.66 -9.12 11.91
N LEU A 165 -5.07 -10.07 12.74
CA LEU A 165 -6.02 -9.83 13.83
C LEU A 165 -5.49 -8.77 14.81
N ASN A 166 -4.22 -8.87 15.21
CA ASN A 166 -3.58 -7.90 16.07
C ASN A 166 -3.50 -6.50 15.43
N PHE A 167 -3.22 -6.43 14.12
CA PHE A 167 -3.26 -5.18 13.38
C PHE A 167 -4.66 -4.58 13.38
N LEU A 168 -5.67 -5.37 13.03
CA LEU A 168 -7.05 -4.92 13.00
C LEU A 168 -7.53 -4.47 14.39
N GLU A 169 -7.12 -5.15 15.44
CA GLU A 169 -7.46 -4.78 16.81
C GLU A 169 -6.87 -3.42 17.22
N LYS A 170 -5.63 -3.15 16.83
CA LYS A 170 -4.95 -1.88 17.12
C LYS A 170 -5.49 -0.70 16.30
N HIS A 171 -5.87 -0.95 15.04
CA HIS A 171 -6.17 0.10 14.08
C HIS A 171 -7.67 0.31 13.83
N LEU A 172 -8.51 -0.69 14.10
CA LEU A 172 -9.96 -0.56 13.98
C LEU A 172 -10.60 -0.35 15.35
N PRO A 173 -11.40 0.70 15.50
CA PRO A 173 -12.10 0.93 16.77
C PRO A 173 -13.12 -0.18 17.03
N PRO A 174 -13.45 -0.47 18.32
CA PRO A 174 -14.48 -1.41 18.69
C PRO A 174 -15.86 -0.91 18.23
N TRP A 175 -16.81 -1.84 18.06
CA TRP A 175 -18.20 -1.50 17.84
C TRP A 175 -18.75 -0.77 19.07
N GLY A 176 -19.53 0.27 18.84
CA GLY A 176 -20.12 1.07 19.94
C GLY A 176 -21.12 2.11 19.44
N PRO A 177 -21.68 2.92 20.35
CA PRO A 177 -22.64 3.97 20.01
C PRO A 177 -22.12 4.92 18.94
N GLY A 178 -22.95 5.24 17.95
CA GLY A 178 -22.60 6.14 16.85
C GLY A 178 -21.76 5.50 15.73
N ARG A 179 -21.32 4.25 15.88
CA ARG A 179 -20.63 3.52 14.83
C ARG A 179 -21.59 3.13 13.71
N ARG A 180 -21.07 3.16 12.48
CA ARG A 180 -21.77 2.74 11.27
C ARG A 180 -21.10 1.48 10.70
N TRP A 181 -21.88 0.66 10.03
CA TRP A 181 -21.35 -0.44 9.23
C TRP A 181 -20.53 0.10 8.08
N GLU A 182 -19.35 -0.47 7.90
CA GLU A 182 -18.42 -0.11 6.84
C GLU A 182 -18.07 -1.36 6.01
N ILE A 183 -17.69 -1.17 4.77
CA ILE A 183 -17.22 -2.27 3.91
C ILE A 183 -15.71 -2.34 4.01
N PHE A 184 -15.18 -3.51 4.31
CA PHE A 184 -13.76 -3.74 4.50
C PHE A 184 -13.20 -4.64 3.40
N LEU A 185 -12.36 -4.08 2.55
CA LEU A 185 -11.75 -4.77 1.42
C LEU A 185 -10.43 -5.42 1.84
N LEU A 186 -10.31 -6.71 1.55
CA LEU A 186 -9.10 -7.48 1.73
C LEU A 186 -8.65 -8.09 0.40
N ASP A 187 -7.32 -8.26 0.24
CA ASP A 187 -6.81 -9.13 -0.81
C ASP A 187 -7.16 -10.60 -0.51
N ALA A 188 -7.26 -11.41 -1.56
CA ALA A 188 -7.47 -12.85 -1.46
C ALA A 188 -6.23 -13.59 -0.90
N TYR A 189 -5.58 -13.00 0.09
CA TYR A 189 -4.45 -13.59 0.81
C TYR A 189 -4.97 -14.50 1.92
N ALA A 190 -4.55 -15.76 1.89
CA ALA A 190 -5.11 -16.81 2.74
C ALA A 190 -5.25 -16.47 4.23
N PRO A 191 -4.25 -15.84 4.90
CA PRO A 191 -4.38 -15.44 6.30
C PRO A 191 -5.49 -14.41 6.60
N GLY A 192 -5.91 -13.62 5.60
CA GLY A 192 -7.02 -12.66 5.74
C GLY A 192 -8.40 -13.27 5.48
N LEU A 193 -8.46 -14.49 4.96
CA LEU A 193 -9.71 -15.16 4.58
C LEU A 193 -10.27 -16.11 5.65
N THR A 194 -9.64 -16.19 6.81
CA THR A 194 -10.03 -17.12 7.86
C THR A 194 -11.34 -16.71 8.53
N ASP A 195 -12.06 -17.68 9.07
CA ASP A 195 -13.30 -17.44 9.82
C ASP A 195 -13.07 -16.49 11.01
N ASN A 196 -11.91 -16.54 11.62
CA ASN A 196 -11.57 -15.66 12.75
C ASN A 196 -11.49 -14.19 12.30
N VAL A 197 -10.89 -13.91 11.16
CA VAL A 197 -10.80 -12.54 10.60
C VAL A 197 -12.20 -12.05 10.20
N GLN A 198 -12.99 -12.90 9.54
CA GLN A 198 -14.36 -12.57 9.16
C GLN A 198 -15.23 -12.26 10.39
N ARG A 199 -15.17 -13.13 11.40
CA ARG A 199 -15.89 -12.95 12.66
C ARG A 199 -15.46 -11.68 13.41
N PHE A 200 -14.15 -11.41 13.43
CA PHE A 200 -13.61 -10.19 14.05
C PHE A 200 -14.18 -8.94 13.37
N GLY A 201 -14.17 -8.90 12.03
CA GLY A 201 -14.74 -7.79 11.28
C GLY A 201 -16.22 -7.60 11.60
N TRP A 202 -17.00 -8.67 11.54
CA TRP A 202 -18.44 -8.64 11.85
C TRP A 202 -18.71 -8.07 13.25
N LEU A 203 -18.01 -8.52 14.27
CA LEU A 203 -18.16 -8.05 15.65
C LEU A 203 -17.80 -6.57 15.84
N ARG A 204 -17.10 -5.98 14.88
CA ARG A 204 -16.71 -4.57 14.88
C ARG A 204 -17.46 -3.70 13.86
N GLY A 205 -18.48 -4.27 13.20
CA GLY A 205 -19.33 -3.54 12.24
C GLY A 205 -18.70 -3.41 10.85
N TYR A 206 -17.84 -4.35 10.46
CA TYR A 206 -17.24 -4.39 9.13
C TYR A 206 -17.78 -5.56 8.32
N LEU A 207 -18.29 -5.25 7.13
CA LEU A 207 -18.62 -6.25 6.12
C LEU A 207 -17.35 -6.54 5.31
N ILE A 208 -16.66 -7.63 5.67
CA ILE A 208 -15.43 -8.00 4.99
C ILE A 208 -15.76 -8.61 3.63
N PHE A 209 -15.16 -8.04 2.60
CA PHE A 209 -15.28 -8.48 1.22
C PHE A 209 -13.90 -8.62 0.58
N THR A 210 -13.71 -9.70 -0.18
CA THR A 210 -12.46 -9.97 -0.88
C THR A 210 -12.68 -9.99 -2.38
N HIS A 211 -11.77 -9.39 -3.13
CA HIS A 211 -11.77 -9.52 -4.58
C HIS A 211 -11.15 -10.85 -5.04
N GLY A 212 -11.48 -11.30 -6.23
CA GLY A 212 -10.93 -12.54 -6.78
C GLY A 212 -9.41 -12.46 -7.02
N GLY A 213 -8.70 -13.55 -6.71
CA GLY A 213 -7.24 -13.63 -6.88
C GLY A 213 -6.80 -13.28 -8.32
N GLY A 214 -5.71 -12.53 -8.45
CA GLY A 214 -5.18 -12.03 -9.73
C GLY A 214 -5.86 -10.77 -10.27
N ALA A 215 -6.89 -10.23 -9.59
CA ALA A 215 -7.54 -8.97 -9.91
C ALA A 215 -7.02 -7.79 -9.06
N SER A 216 -6.07 -8.01 -8.14
CA SER A 216 -5.55 -6.99 -7.21
C SER A 216 -5.09 -5.72 -7.91
N MET A 217 -4.44 -5.84 -9.08
CA MET A 217 -3.98 -4.68 -9.85
C MET A 217 -5.09 -3.71 -10.25
N VAL A 218 -6.35 -4.15 -10.27
CA VAL A 218 -7.51 -3.36 -10.68
C VAL A 218 -8.48 -3.11 -9.53
N CYS A 219 -8.65 -4.08 -8.62
CA CYS A 219 -9.64 -4.01 -7.54
C CYS A 219 -9.07 -3.57 -6.20
N GLN A 220 -7.74 -3.75 -5.99
CA GLN A 220 -7.09 -3.44 -4.73
C GLN A 220 -6.69 -1.96 -4.71
N THR A 221 -7.37 -1.16 -3.93
CA THR A 221 -7.15 0.28 -3.86
C THR A 221 -5.71 0.65 -3.54
N ASN A 222 -5.11 -0.04 -2.56
CA ASN A 222 -3.74 0.24 -2.14
C ASN A 222 -2.70 -0.16 -3.20
N ASP A 223 -2.96 -1.21 -3.99
CA ASP A 223 -2.05 -1.68 -5.04
C ASP A 223 -2.06 -0.78 -6.30
N THR A 224 -3.17 -0.11 -6.57
CA THR A 224 -3.31 0.69 -7.81
C THR A 224 -2.42 1.93 -7.78
N ASP A 225 -2.51 2.73 -6.74
CA ASP A 225 -1.83 4.02 -6.68
C ASP A 225 -0.99 4.21 -5.42
N LEU A 226 -1.53 3.80 -4.25
CA LEU A 226 -0.94 4.11 -2.96
C LEU A 226 0.45 3.49 -2.78
N HIS A 227 0.58 2.19 -3.00
CA HIS A 227 1.84 1.48 -2.79
C HIS A 227 2.93 1.93 -3.75
N GLN A 228 2.58 2.20 -5.01
CA GLN A 228 3.53 2.72 -5.98
C GLN A 228 4.01 4.12 -5.60
N TRP A 229 3.08 4.99 -5.19
CA TRP A 229 3.38 6.33 -4.76
C TRP A 229 4.25 6.33 -3.49
N THR A 230 3.85 5.56 -2.47
CA THR A 230 4.58 5.40 -1.21
C THR A 230 6.00 4.90 -1.45
N ARG A 231 6.15 3.84 -2.27
CA ARG A 231 7.45 3.26 -2.61
C ARG A 231 8.36 4.27 -3.30
N LYS A 232 7.84 5.01 -4.27
CA LYS A 232 8.62 6.03 -4.97
C LYS A 232 9.13 7.10 -4.01
N ARG A 233 8.27 7.64 -3.15
CA ARG A 233 8.65 8.65 -2.16
C ARG A 233 9.65 8.12 -1.14
N PHE A 234 9.45 6.89 -0.68
CA PHE A 234 10.38 6.23 0.22
C PHE A 234 11.78 6.08 -0.41
N ILE A 235 11.85 5.62 -1.65
CA ILE A 235 13.12 5.49 -2.40
C ILE A 235 13.81 6.84 -2.56
N ASP A 236 13.08 7.87 -2.94
CA ASP A 236 13.64 9.21 -3.11
C ASP A 236 14.27 9.70 -1.79
N LYS A 237 13.59 9.52 -0.67
CA LYS A 237 14.08 9.90 0.67
C LYS A 237 15.24 9.03 1.14
N GLN A 238 15.16 7.72 0.98
CA GLN A 238 16.23 6.80 1.34
C GLN A 238 17.50 7.08 0.50
N THR A 239 17.33 7.35 -0.78
CA THR A 239 18.43 7.76 -1.67
C THR A 239 19.11 9.03 -1.16
N ALA A 240 18.33 10.05 -0.79
CA ALA A 240 18.89 11.29 -0.26
C ALA A 240 19.65 11.07 1.07
N LEU A 241 19.14 10.22 1.95
CA LEU A 241 19.79 9.82 3.19
C LEU A 241 21.14 9.16 2.91
N LEU A 242 21.15 8.08 2.10
CA LEU A 242 22.34 7.29 1.79
C LEU A 242 23.43 8.12 1.09
N LEU A 243 23.02 9.02 0.18
CA LEU A 243 23.97 9.94 -0.48
C LEU A 243 24.59 10.94 0.50
N ARG A 244 23.83 11.44 1.44
CA ARG A 244 24.34 12.33 2.48
C ARG A 244 25.39 11.63 3.34
N GLU A 245 25.10 10.41 3.79
CA GLU A 245 25.96 9.63 4.63
C GLU A 245 27.22 9.14 3.90
N ALA A 246 27.08 8.69 2.66
CA ALA A 246 28.23 8.31 1.84
C ALA A 246 29.23 9.47 1.66
N ARG A 247 28.73 10.71 1.54
CA ARG A 247 29.60 11.91 1.47
C ARG A 247 30.35 12.15 2.77
N THR A 248 29.68 11.96 3.93
CA THR A 248 30.32 12.17 5.24
C THR A 248 31.34 11.08 5.58
N MET A 249 31.15 9.87 5.09
CA MET A 249 32.05 8.72 5.32
C MET A 249 33.18 8.57 4.30
N GLY A 250 33.34 9.52 3.37
CA GLY A 250 34.38 9.45 2.35
C GLY A 250 34.20 8.34 1.31
N GLY A 251 32.97 7.91 1.08
CA GLY A 251 32.61 6.96 0.00
C GLY A 251 32.50 5.50 0.44
N GLY A 252 32.31 5.21 1.71
CA GLY A 252 32.02 3.86 2.21
C GLY A 252 30.62 3.37 1.85
N LEU A 253 30.40 2.06 2.01
CA LEU A 253 29.07 1.45 1.97
C LEU A 253 28.23 1.95 3.15
N VAL A 254 27.09 2.53 2.82
CA VAL A 254 26.12 3.00 3.82
C VAL A 254 24.85 2.18 3.66
N GLU A 255 24.36 1.68 4.78
CA GLU A 255 23.09 0.94 4.86
C GLU A 255 22.14 1.69 5.81
N ALA A 256 20.90 1.87 5.37
CA ALA A 256 19.89 2.43 6.22
C ALA A 256 19.58 1.47 7.37
N THR A 257 19.54 1.97 8.58
CA THR A 257 19.14 1.21 9.77
C THR A 257 17.62 0.98 9.77
N ARG A 258 17.13 0.09 10.63
CA ARG A 258 15.67 -0.10 10.79
C ARG A 258 15.00 1.15 11.32
N GLU A 259 15.63 1.83 12.25
CA GLU A 259 15.18 3.08 12.84
C GLU A 259 15.05 4.19 11.77
N GLU A 260 16.04 4.33 10.90
CA GLU A 260 15.99 5.28 9.78
C GLU A 260 14.90 4.92 8.77
N ASN A 261 14.72 3.66 8.44
CA ASN A 261 13.62 3.23 7.57
C ASN A 261 12.24 3.51 8.20
N ILE A 262 12.10 3.38 9.52
CA ILE A 262 10.89 3.80 10.24
C ILE A 262 10.69 5.31 10.08
N ASP A 263 11.71 6.12 10.30
CA ASP A 263 11.62 7.57 10.19
C ASP A 263 11.22 8.03 8.78
N LEU A 264 11.88 7.47 7.78
CA LEU A 264 11.56 7.77 6.38
C LEU A 264 10.13 7.38 6.02
N MET A 265 9.66 6.22 6.52
CA MET A 265 8.30 5.79 6.27
C MET A 265 7.28 6.68 6.98
N ILE A 266 7.54 7.09 8.22
CA ILE A 266 6.70 8.06 8.93
C ILE A 266 6.58 9.36 8.14
N GLU A 267 7.69 9.91 7.66
CA GLU A 267 7.67 11.12 6.83
C GLU A 267 6.87 10.95 5.54
N VAL A 268 6.96 9.79 4.89
CA VAL A 268 6.17 9.50 3.68
C VAL A 268 4.68 9.40 3.99
N MET A 269 4.33 8.74 5.10
CA MET A 269 2.94 8.54 5.50
C MET A 269 2.29 9.81 6.05
N GLN A 270 3.06 10.80 6.49
CA GLN A 270 2.58 12.11 6.91
C GLN A 270 2.32 13.08 5.74
N ASP A 271 2.70 12.73 4.52
CA ASP A 271 2.48 13.60 3.35
C ASP A 271 0.98 13.71 3.04
N PRO A 272 0.41 14.92 3.07
CA PRO A 272 -1.03 15.11 2.78
C PRO A 272 -1.45 14.61 1.40
N ALA A 273 -0.52 14.54 0.44
CA ALA A 273 -0.79 13.99 -0.88
C ALA A 273 -1.13 12.50 -0.85
N LEU A 274 -0.69 11.74 0.18
CA LEU A 274 -1.00 10.33 0.36
C LEU A 274 -2.51 10.08 0.45
N HIS A 275 -3.21 10.88 1.26
CA HIS A 275 -4.65 10.71 1.48
C HIS A 275 -5.44 10.99 0.22
N LYS A 276 -5.05 12.04 -0.52
CA LYS A 276 -5.65 12.33 -1.82
C LYS A 276 -5.43 11.18 -2.81
N GLN A 277 -4.28 10.53 -2.72
CA GLN A 277 -3.97 9.38 -3.56
C GLN A 277 -4.79 8.15 -3.16
N ALA A 278 -4.96 7.89 -1.86
CA ALA A 278 -5.80 6.80 -1.37
C ALA A 278 -7.26 6.96 -1.78
N SER A 279 -7.84 8.16 -1.59
CA SER A 279 -9.22 8.47 -1.99
C SER A 279 -9.44 8.29 -3.50
N LYS A 280 -8.50 8.77 -4.33
CA LYS A 280 -8.56 8.52 -5.78
C LYS A 280 -8.54 7.05 -6.12
N GLY A 281 -7.75 6.24 -5.41
CA GLY A 281 -7.69 4.80 -5.60
C GLY A 281 -9.05 4.12 -5.45
N TYR A 282 -9.87 4.53 -4.49
CA TYR A 282 -11.23 3.99 -4.33
C TYR A 282 -12.16 4.30 -5.51
N LYS A 283 -12.05 5.48 -6.11
CA LYS A 283 -12.80 5.83 -7.32
C LYS A 283 -12.24 5.12 -8.55
N TYR A 284 -10.92 5.05 -8.65
CA TYR A 284 -10.24 4.38 -9.76
C TYR A 284 -10.54 2.87 -9.83
N THR A 285 -10.70 2.20 -8.70
CA THR A 285 -11.10 0.78 -8.64
C THR A 285 -12.60 0.56 -8.83
N GLY A 286 -13.40 1.61 -8.94
CA GLY A 286 -14.86 1.52 -9.02
C GLY A 286 -15.53 1.19 -7.69
N THR A 287 -14.81 1.25 -6.58
CA THR A 287 -15.32 0.86 -5.27
C THR A 287 -16.24 1.94 -4.68
N ASN A 288 -15.83 3.20 -4.78
CA ASN A 288 -16.55 4.35 -4.22
C ASN A 288 -16.99 5.34 -5.31
N VAL A 289 -17.58 4.83 -6.39
CA VAL A 289 -18.21 5.64 -7.45
C VAL A 289 -19.72 5.76 -7.21
N ALA A 290 -20.35 6.76 -7.81
CA ALA A 290 -21.80 6.92 -7.71
C ALA A 290 -22.53 5.70 -8.31
N LEU A 291 -23.57 5.21 -7.60
CA LEU A 291 -24.32 4.02 -8.03
C LEU A 291 -25.21 4.26 -9.26
N ASP A 292 -25.42 5.52 -9.65
CA ASP A 292 -26.19 5.93 -10.82
C ASP A 292 -25.38 5.93 -12.14
N GLY A 293 -24.10 5.57 -12.07
CA GLY A 293 -23.18 5.53 -13.21
C GLY A 293 -22.56 6.87 -13.58
N SER A 294 -22.92 7.97 -12.92
CA SER A 294 -22.41 9.31 -13.24
C SER A 294 -20.90 9.48 -13.06
N GLU A 295 -20.28 8.62 -12.30
CA GLU A 295 -18.84 8.61 -12.01
C GLU A 295 -18.08 7.44 -12.67
N ASP A 296 -18.70 6.61 -13.50
CA ASP A 296 -18.07 5.44 -14.13
C ASP A 296 -16.84 5.80 -14.97
N TRP A 297 -16.77 7.02 -15.50
CA TRP A 297 -15.59 7.54 -16.19
C TRP A 297 -14.34 7.66 -15.32
N ARG A 298 -14.47 7.57 -14.00
CA ARG A 298 -13.36 7.58 -13.04
C ARG A 298 -12.73 6.21 -12.85
N ILE A 299 -13.46 5.15 -13.22
CA ILE A 299 -12.96 3.78 -13.15
C ILE A 299 -11.78 3.64 -14.11
N CYS A 300 -10.78 2.92 -13.69
CA CYS A 300 -9.55 2.63 -14.41
C CYS A 300 -9.84 2.38 -15.91
N ARG A 301 -9.12 3.05 -16.80
CA ARG A 301 -9.26 2.85 -18.25
C ARG A 301 -9.02 1.40 -18.66
N GLU A 302 -8.10 0.72 -18.00
CA GLU A 302 -7.86 -0.71 -18.19
C GLU A 302 -9.09 -1.54 -17.81
N ALA A 303 -9.90 -1.07 -16.86
CA ALA A 303 -11.21 -1.62 -16.56
C ALA A 303 -12.30 -1.05 -17.48
N GLY A 304 -12.24 0.24 -17.81
CA GLY A 304 -13.21 0.94 -18.66
C GLY A 304 -13.16 0.57 -20.13
N ASP A 305 -11.98 0.25 -20.67
CA ASP A 305 -11.82 -0.28 -22.02
C ASP A 305 -12.48 -1.66 -22.20
N PHE A 306 -12.87 -2.28 -21.11
CA PHE A 306 -13.63 -3.51 -21.10
C PHE A 306 -15.14 -3.32 -21.34
N TRP A 307 -15.69 -2.13 -21.12
CA TRP A 307 -17.12 -1.83 -21.28
C TRP A 307 -17.47 -1.30 -22.68
N GLN A 308 -16.48 -1.04 -23.53
CA GLN A 308 -16.70 -0.45 -24.87
C GLN A 308 -16.69 -1.48 -26.00
N GLU A 309 -16.58 -2.75 -25.72
CA GLU A 309 -16.80 -3.87 -26.64
C GLU A 309 -18.08 -4.64 -26.28
#